data_f9e4f64061ea813c1e1cda7550e5a2cc
#
_entry.id   f9e4f64061ea813c1e1cda7550e5a2cc
#
_cell.length_a   1.000
_cell.length_b   1.000
_cell.length_c   1.000
_cell.angle_alpha   90.00
_cell.angle_beta   90.00
_cell.angle_gamma   90.00
#
_symmetry.space_group_name_H-M   'P 1'
#
loop_
_entity.id
_entity.type
_entity.pdbx_description
1 polymer ?
#
loop_
_entity_poly.entity_id
_entity_poly.type
_entity_poly.pdbx_seq_one_letter_code
_entity_poly.pdbx_strand_id
1 'polypeptide(L)'
;MLPGMENLWELFDSAIVYEGESAYLKLTEAVKNGDDFSTLPNLIYKDEKGVHVNKEVFAESLAELPPPDFDGLPLEKYFVPQLILPYLATRGCYWGRCTFCDHFQGYVEGFRTKQVDHIVEEIRFLKEKYGTRFFHFTDESYPPALFQKLSRRLIDDKLDITWTTHMRFEESLLEEQVWKDAAESGCKYLHFGYESGNQRVLKLMDKATKLDAIETNLRMSSEAGIWNHLMGFFGFPGETSEEADDSKAFVEKNSAYIHSLGFMTFVLGKYSPVAFEPEKYGLTYYKNPEWDLALDYYFTTKDGLTIQEALDVFDEFEQNHNSKWDLRTCVREYIFLYIDKYGSNHLPQLEMTEEQRRQMQQPAIGMV
;
A
#
# COMPACT_ATOMS: atom_id res chain seq x y z
N MET A 1 21.60 -4.89 -5.08
CA MET A 1 21.58 -4.79 -3.60
C MET A 1 22.28 -5.98 -2.94
N LEU A 2 21.77 -7.18 -3.12
CA LEU A 2 22.29 -8.40 -2.48
C LEU A 2 23.77 -8.78 -2.78
N PRO A 3 24.33 -8.58 -3.97
CA PRO A 3 25.70 -9.00 -4.27
C PRO A 3 26.80 -8.38 -3.37
N GLY A 4 26.58 -7.17 -2.85
CA GLY A 4 27.55 -6.48 -1.98
C GLY A 4 27.41 -6.75 -0.48
N MET A 5 26.50 -7.62 -0.09
CA MET A 5 26.16 -7.89 1.30
C MET A 5 26.81 -9.21 1.75
N GLU A 6 28.12 -9.20 1.94
CA GLU A 6 28.91 -10.42 2.21
C GLU A 6 28.38 -11.23 3.40
N ASN A 7 27.95 -10.57 4.46
CA ASN A 7 27.41 -11.24 5.65
C ASN A 7 26.09 -11.98 5.42
N LEU A 8 25.27 -11.56 4.45
CA LEU A 8 24.02 -12.26 4.13
C LEU A 8 24.27 -13.60 3.47
N TRP A 9 25.32 -13.71 2.66
CA TRP A 9 25.68 -14.92 1.95
C TRP A 9 26.27 -16.01 2.87
N GLU A 10 26.42 -15.72 4.15
CA GLU A 10 26.66 -16.76 5.19
C GLU A 10 25.35 -17.46 5.60
N LEU A 11 24.20 -16.83 5.36
CA LEU A 11 22.87 -17.31 5.77
C LEU A 11 22.06 -17.88 4.62
N PHE A 12 22.35 -17.50 3.39
CA PHE A 12 21.57 -17.87 2.20
C PHE A 12 22.43 -18.45 1.09
N ASP A 13 21.95 -19.48 0.43
CA ASP A 13 22.57 -20.08 -0.76
C ASP A 13 22.15 -19.36 -2.04
N SER A 14 20.94 -18.82 -2.06
CA SER A 14 20.37 -18.15 -3.21
C SER A 14 19.29 -17.12 -2.81
N ALA A 15 19.00 -16.18 -3.72
CA ALA A 15 17.94 -15.22 -3.61
C ALA A 15 17.27 -15.02 -4.97
N ILE A 16 15.94 -14.93 -4.97
CA ILE A 16 15.18 -14.57 -6.16
C ILE A 16 14.87 -13.08 -6.07
N VAL A 17 15.12 -12.35 -7.14
CA VAL A 17 14.82 -10.93 -7.27
C VAL A 17 13.61 -10.73 -8.18
N TYR A 18 12.83 -9.68 -7.90
CA TYR A 18 11.58 -9.36 -8.61
C TYR A 18 10.49 -10.43 -8.41
N GLU A 19 9.95 -10.97 -9.50
CA GLU A 19 8.86 -11.93 -9.51
C GLU A 19 9.40 -13.36 -9.37
N GLY A 20 8.83 -14.14 -8.46
CA GLY A 20 9.45 -15.35 -7.98
C GLY A 20 8.79 -16.66 -8.41
N GLU A 21 7.59 -16.65 -8.95
CA GLU A 21 6.80 -17.88 -9.12
C GLU A 21 7.49 -18.88 -10.04
N SER A 22 7.75 -18.50 -11.30
CA SER A 22 8.46 -19.35 -12.26
C SER A 22 9.92 -19.56 -11.90
N ALA A 23 10.57 -18.51 -11.34
CA ALA A 23 11.97 -18.60 -10.95
C ALA A 23 12.19 -19.59 -9.81
N TYR A 24 11.30 -19.58 -8.80
CA TYR A 24 11.34 -20.52 -7.69
C TYR A 24 11.07 -21.96 -8.12
N LEU A 25 10.09 -22.15 -9.03
CA LEU A 25 9.82 -23.49 -9.60
C LEU A 25 11.05 -24.05 -10.31
N LYS A 26 11.64 -23.25 -11.21
CA LYS A 26 12.86 -23.65 -11.94
C LYS A 26 14.03 -23.92 -11.00
N LEU A 27 14.21 -23.10 -9.97
CA LEU A 27 15.26 -23.30 -8.97
C LEU A 27 15.06 -24.63 -8.22
N THR A 28 13.85 -24.94 -7.79
CA THR A 28 13.56 -26.21 -7.08
C THR A 28 13.77 -27.42 -7.97
N GLU A 29 13.43 -27.33 -9.25
CA GLU A 29 13.69 -28.38 -10.23
C GLU A 29 15.21 -28.56 -10.46
N ALA A 30 15.95 -27.47 -10.62
CA ALA A 30 17.41 -27.49 -10.82
C ALA A 30 18.12 -28.09 -9.58
N VAL A 31 17.73 -27.71 -8.37
CA VAL A 31 18.27 -28.31 -7.13
C VAL A 31 17.99 -29.82 -7.08
N LYS A 32 16.79 -30.25 -7.44
CA LYS A 32 16.41 -31.67 -7.44
C LYS A 32 17.20 -32.49 -8.44
N ASN A 33 17.49 -31.92 -9.61
CA ASN A 33 18.16 -32.61 -10.72
C ASN A 33 19.69 -32.48 -10.67
N GLY A 34 20.22 -31.53 -9.89
CA GLY A 34 21.65 -31.16 -9.91
C GLY A 34 22.04 -30.36 -11.14
N ASP A 35 21.11 -29.57 -11.68
CA ASP A 35 21.34 -28.73 -12.86
C ASP A 35 22.11 -27.44 -12.53
N ASP A 36 22.68 -26.80 -13.56
CA ASP A 36 23.37 -25.53 -13.44
C ASP A 36 22.40 -24.37 -13.19
N PHE A 37 22.74 -23.49 -12.25
CA PHE A 37 21.92 -22.33 -11.88
C PHE A 37 22.20 -21.09 -12.75
N SER A 38 23.25 -21.09 -13.56
CA SER A 38 23.71 -19.89 -14.29
C SER A 38 22.72 -19.34 -15.32
N THR A 39 21.75 -20.15 -15.74
CA THR A 39 20.72 -19.81 -16.73
C THR A 39 19.35 -19.56 -16.13
N LEU A 40 19.20 -19.68 -14.80
CA LEU A 40 17.90 -19.46 -14.16
C LEU A 40 17.58 -17.95 -14.08
N PRO A 41 16.38 -17.52 -14.52
CA PRO A 41 16.01 -16.11 -14.47
C PRO A 41 15.81 -15.62 -13.03
N ASN A 42 15.98 -14.32 -12.84
CA ASN A 42 15.75 -13.64 -11.56
C ASN A 42 16.56 -14.18 -10.38
N LEU A 43 17.63 -14.94 -10.62
CA LEU A 43 18.37 -15.62 -9.56
C LEU A 43 19.71 -14.95 -9.26
N ILE A 44 19.99 -14.81 -7.97
CA ILE A 44 21.33 -14.58 -7.41
C ILE A 44 21.65 -15.81 -6.58
N TYR A 45 22.84 -16.37 -6.75
CA TYR A 45 23.27 -17.56 -6.00
C TYR A 45 24.75 -17.49 -5.65
N LYS A 46 25.16 -18.27 -4.65
CA LYS A 46 26.55 -18.40 -4.19
C LYS A 46 27.06 -19.80 -4.48
N ASP A 47 28.28 -19.88 -5.00
CA ASP A 47 29.05 -21.13 -5.11
C ASP A 47 30.47 -20.96 -4.55
N GLU A 48 31.35 -21.91 -4.79
CA GLU A 48 32.76 -21.85 -4.37
C GLU A 48 33.54 -20.69 -5.02
N LYS A 49 33.08 -20.13 -6.14
CA LYS A 49 33.71 -19.02 -6.86
C LYS A 49 33.21 -17.66 -6.38
N GLY A 50 32.15 -17.63 -5.58
CA GLY A 50 31.56 -16.42 -5.05
C GLY A 50 30.07 -16.24 -5.37
N VAL A 51 29.63 -14.98 -5.33
CA VAL A 51 28.23 -14.60 -5.60
C VAL A 51 28.03 -14.29 -7.08
N HIS A 52 27.04 -14.91 -7.68
CA HIS A 52 26.67 -14.77 -9.10
C HIS A 52 25.31 -14.11 -9.21
N VAL A 53 25.18 -13.16 -10.13
CA VAL A 53 23.93 -12.49 -10.50
C VAL A 53 23.60 -12.88 -11.93
N ASN A 54 22.52 -13.61 -12.10
CA ASN A 54 22.07 -13.99 -13.43
C ASN A 54 21.52 -12.76 -14.17
N LYS A 55 21.85 -12.67 -15.47
CA LYS A 55 21.47 -11.52 -16.30
C LYS A 55 20.05 -11.62 -16.83
N GLU A 56 19.55 -12.84 -16.92
CA GLU A 56 18.20 -13.05 -17.43
C GLU A 56 17.18 -12.60 -16.38
N VAL A 57 16.31 -11.71 -16.82
CA VAL A 57 15.21 -11.17 -16.00
C VAL A 57 13.92 -11.54 -16.67
N PHE A 58 13.00 -12.12 -15.90
CA PHE A 58 11.72 -12.63 -16.40
C PHE A 58 10.57 -12.00 -15.61
N ALA A 59 9.55 -11.56 -16.34
CA ALA A 59 8.28 -11.09 -15.77
C ALA A 59 7.19 -12.14 -15.98
N GLU A 60 6.41 -12.40 -14.94
CA GLU A 60 5.32 -13.37 -15.01
C GLU A 60 4.17 -12.90 -15.90
N SER A 61 3.59 -13.81 -16.65
CA SER A 61 2.32 -13.57 -17.34
C SER A 61 1.17 -13.70 -16.34
N LEU A 62 0.54 -12.56 -15.97
CA LEU A 62 -0.56 -12.58 -15.01
C LEU A 62 -1.77 -13.44 -15.46
N ALA A 63 -1.88 -13.70 -16.77
CA ALA A 63 -2.93 -14.55 -17.33
C ALA A 63 -2.65 -16.06 -17.16
N GLU A 64 -1.38 -16.41 -16.92
CA GLU A 64 -0.93 -17.83 -16.82
C GLU A 64 -0.69 -18.24 -15.37
N LEU A 65 -0.61 -17.29 -14.45
CA LEU A 65 -0.48 -17.59 -13.03
C LEU A 65 -1.76 -18.25 -12.50
N PRO A 66 -1.64 -19.31 -11.70
CA PRO A 66 -2.79 -19.88 -11.02
C PRO A 66 -3.35 -18.91 -9.98
N PRO A 67 -4.61 -19.05 -9.55
CA PRO A 67 -5.13 -18.31 -8.42
C PRO A 67 -4.28 -18.58 -7.15
N PRO A 68 -4.21 -17.62 -6.20
CA PRO A 68 -3.49 -17.82 -4.95
C PRO A 68 -3.95 -19.08 -4.22
N ASP A 69 -2.99 -19.85 -3.71
CA ASP A 69 -3.28 -21.06 -2.93
C ASP A 69 -2.94 -20.82 -1.46
N PHE A 70 -3.95 -20.98 -0.60
CA PHE A 70 -3.83 -20.86 0.85
C PHE A 70 -3.93 -22.21 1.57
N ASP A 71 -3.91 -23.33 0.84
CA ASP A 71 -3.94 -24.66 1.42
C ASP A 71 -2.68 -24.90 2.28
N GLY A 72 -2.85 -25.54 3.41
CA GLY A 72 -1.76 -25.79 4.36
C GLY A 72 -1.48 -24.65 5.34
N LEU A 73 -2.06 -23.45 5.14
CA LEU A 73 -2.02 -22.40 6.15
C LEU A 73 -3.07 -22.67 7.24
N PRO A 74 -2.75 -22.42 8.52
CA PRO A 74 -3.72 -22.61 9.61
C PRO A 74 -4.71 -21.45 9.67
N LEU A 75 -5.56 -21.31 8.64
CA LEU A 75 -6.46 -20.16 8.47
C LEU A 75 -7.41 -19.96 9.65
N GLU A 76 -7.78 -21.02 10.34
CA GLU A 76 -8.61 -21.00 11.54
C GLU A 76 -7.93 -20.38 12.77
N LYS A 77 -6.61 -20.15 12.72
CA LYS A 77 -5.81 -19.55 13.80
C LYS A 77 -5.51 -18.07 13.61
N TYR A 78 -5.92 -17.51 12.47
CA TYR A 78 -5.74 -16.08 12.23
C TYR A 78 -6.68 -15.28 13.13
N PHE A 79 -6.16 -14.18 13.68
CA PHE A 79 -6.90 -13.32 14.61
C PHE A 79 -7.90 -12.41 13.86
N VAL A 80 -8.81 -12.99 13.12
CA VAL A 80 -9.88 -12.27 12.43
C VAL A 80 -11.21 -12.99 12.66
N PRO A 81 -12.31 -12.27 12.91
CA PRO A 81 -13.64 -12.88 13.10
C PRO A 81 -14.12 -13.67 11.89
N GLN A 82 -13.71 -13.28 10.70
CA GLN A 82 -13.99 -13.95 9.44
C GLN A 82 -12.77 -13.85 8.54
N LEU A 83 -12.51 -14.89 7.75
CA LEU A 83 -11.38 -14.95 6.86
C LEU A 83 -11.47 -13.86 5.78
N ILE A 84 -10.41 -13.06 5.66
CA ILE A 84 -10.20 -12.08 4.58
C ILE A 84 -9.05 -12.61 3.74
N LEU A 85 -9.26 -12.83 2.45
CA LEU A 85 -8.22 -13.28 1.55
C LEU A 85 -7.55 -12.10 0.84
N PRO A 86 -6.22 -12.01 0.84
CA PRO A 86 -5.51 -11.09 -0.04
C PRO A 86 -5.63 -11.57 -1.48
N TYR A 87 -5.78 -10.62 -2.40
CA TYR A 87 -5.83 -10.88 -3.82
C TYR A 87 -5.10 -9.78 -4.60
N LEU A 88 -4.40 -10.15 -5.67
CA LEU A 88 -3.65 -9.22 -6.51
C LEU A 88 -4.15 -9.30 -7.96
N ALA A 89 -4.79 -8.23 -8.41
CA ALA A 89 -5.29 -8.11 -9.78
C ALA A 89 -4.28 -7.49 -10.75
N THR A 90 -3.32 -6.72 -10.20
CA THR A 90 -2.31 -5.99 -10.98
C THR A 90 -0.92 -6.17 -10.39
N ARG A 91 0.12 -5.90 -11.15
CA ARG A 91 1.50 -5.74 -10.67
C ARG A 91 2.06 -4.41 -11.14
N GLY A 92 2.74 -3.73 -10.23
CA GLY A 92 3.22 -2.37 -10.42
C GLY A 92 2.10 -1.33 -10.26
N CYS A 93 2.48 -0.07 -10.31
CA CYS A 93 1.55 1.05 -10.23
C CYS A 93 1.33 1.65 -11.62
N TYR A 94 0.07 1.82 -12.03
CA TYR A 94 -0.25 2.41 -13.35
C TYR A 94 0.23 3.85 -13.50
N TRP A 95 0.41 4.57 -12.37
CA TRP A 95 1.03 5.89 -12.37
C TRP A 95 2.56 5.80 -12.42
N GLY A 96 3.18 5.10 -11.46
CA GLY A 96 4.61 4.76 -11.45
C GLY A 96 5.57 5.94 -11.48
N ARG A 97 5.15 7.16 -11.06
CA ARG A 97 5.96 8.39 -11.22
C ARG A 97 6.16 9.17 -9.93
N CYS A 98 5.46 8.80 -8.84
CA CYS A 98 5.58 9.51 -7.58
C CYS A 98 7.03 9.52 -7.11
N THR A 99 7.58 10.71 -6.86
CA THR A 99 9.02 10.88 -6.62
C THR A 99 9.49 10.32 -5.28
N PHE A 100 8.58 10.14 -4.34
CA PHE A 100 8.82 9.53 -3.03
C PHE A 100 8.71 8.01 -3.02
N CYS A 101 8.06 7.42 -4.02
CA CYS A 101 7.66 6.03 -4.01
C CYS A 101 8.70 5.14 -4.70
N ASP A 102 8.95 3.96 -4.13
CA ASP A 102 9.84 2.94 -4.68
C ASP A 102 9.13 1.61 -5.02
N HIS A 103 7.84 1.48 -4.70
CA HIS A 103 7.07 0.25 -4.92
C HIS A 103 7.10 -0.25 -6.37
N PHE A 104 7.07 0.65 -7.35
CA PHE A 104 7.11 0.27 -8.76
C PHE A 104 8.46 -0.33 -9.21
N GLN A 105 9.53 -0.17 -8.42
CA GLN A 105 10.85 -0.71 -8.69
C GLN A 105 10.94 -2.23 -8.42
N GLY A 106 9.96 -2.80 -7.71
CA GLY A 106 9.94 -4.21 -7.36
C GLY A 106 9.51 -5.14 -8.51
N TYR A 107 9.16 -4.60 -9.67
CA TYR A 107 8.68 -5.38 -10.81
C TYR A 107 9.58 -5.21 -12.04
N VAL A 108 9.74 -6.28 -12.82
CA VAL A 108 10.58 -6.31 -14.02
C VAL A 108 10.03 -5.43 -15.13
N GLU A 109 8.76 -5.62 -15.41
CA GLU A 109 8.00 -4.85 -16.39
C GLU A 109 7.08 -3.91 -15.63
N GLY A 110 6.87 -2.73 -16.14
CA GLY A 110 5.99 -1.73 -15.57
C GLY A 110 4.59 -2.26 -15.19
N PHE A 111 3.60 -1.43 -15.26
CA PHE A 111 2.24 -1.81 -14.87
C PHE A 111 1.61 -2.89 -15.78
N ARG A 112 1.10 -3.97 -15.17
CA ARG A 112 0.36 -5.06 -15.83
C ARG A 112 -0.91 -5.39 -15.04
N THR A 113 -1.95 -5.86 -15.72
CA THR A 113 -3.24 -6.19 -15.10
C THR A 113 -3.83 -7.47 -15.66
N LYS A 114 -4.51 -8.23 -14.83
CA LYS A 114 -5.38 -9.34 -15.26
C LYS A 114 -6.61 -8.79 -15.99
N GLN A 115 -7.19 -9.59 -16.86
CA GLN A 115 -8.50 -9.29 -17.47
C GLN A 115 -9.61 -9.43 -16.43
N VAL A 116 -10.64 -8.60 -16.51
CA VAL A 116 -11.76 -8.59 -15.56
C VAL A 116 -12.42 -9.96 -15.43
N ASP A 117 -12.62 -10.66 -16.53
CA ASP A 117 -13.22 -12.01 -16.52
C ASP A 117 -12.36 -12.99 -15.71
N HIS A 118 -11.04 -12.94 -15.90
CA HIS A 118 -10.11 -13.79 -15.14
C HIS A 118 -10.15 -13.45 -13.63
N ILE A 119 -10.16 -12.15 -13.27
CA ILE A 119 -10.29 -11.72 -11.87
C ILE A 119 -11.56 -12.30 -11.25
N VAL A 120 -12.69 -12.19 -11.92
CA VAL A 120 -13.99 -12.65 -11.40
C VAL A 120 -14.03 -14.17 -11.26
N GLU A 121 -13.45 -14.91 -12.21
CA GLU A 121 -13.35 -16.37 -12.14
C GLU A 121 -12.49 -16.84 -10.95
N GLU A 122 -11.32 -16.20 -10.74
CA GLU A 122 -10.45 -16.51 -9.60
C GLU A 122 -11.12 -16.15 -8.26
N ILE A 123 -11.76 -15.00 -8.15
CA ILE A 123 -12.50 -14.61 -6.93
C ILE A 123 -13.63 -15.59 -6.64
N ARG A 124 -14.37 -16.03 -7.66
CA ARG A 124 -15.42 -17.06 -7.51
C ARG A 124 -14.83 -18.36 -6.99
N PHE A 125 -13.73 -18.82 -7.60
CA PHE A 125 -13.02 -20.02 -7.17
C PHE A 125 -12.55 -19.92 -5.70
N LEU A 126 -11.89 -18.81 -5.33
CA LEU A 126 -11.40 -18.60 -3.98
C LEU A 126 -12.54 -18.50 -2.96
N LYS A 127 -13.63 -17.82 -3.31
CA LYS A 127 -14.83 -17.74 -2.46
C LYS A 127 -15.40 -19.12 -2.17
N GLU A 128 -15.54 -19.95 -3.19
CA GLU A 128 -16.07 -21.32 -3.05
C GLU A 128 -15.13 -22.22 -2.28
N LYS A 129 -13.82 -22.18 -2.63
CA LYS A 129 -12.80 -23.05 -2.01
C LYS A 129 -12.61 -22.77 -0.52
N TYR A 130 -12.54 -21.50 -0.13
CA TYR A 130 -12.23 -21.09 1.25
C TYR A 130 -13.44 -20.64 2.07
N GLY A 131 -14.63 -20.61 1.48
CA GLY A 131 -15.87 -20.31 2.20
C GLY A 131 -15.95 -18.86 2.72
N THR A 132 -15.25 -17.92 2.09
CA THR A 132 -15.28 -16.51 2.46
C THR A 132 -15.79 -15.63 1.32
N ARG A 133 -16.38 -14.48 1.69
CA ARG A 133 -16.76 -13.45 0.74
C ARG A 133 -15.93 -12.17 0.86
N PHE A 134 -14.92 -12.15 1.74
CA PHE A 134 -14.12 -10.98 2.04
C PHE A 134 -12.77 -11.02 1.33
N PHE A 135 -12.48 -9.98 0.54
CA PHE A 135 -11.27 -9.87 -0.25
C PHE A 135 -10.60 -8.52 -0.05
N HIS A 136 -9.30 -8.55 0.23
CA HIS A 136 -8.45 -7.37 0.21
C HIS A 136 -7.63 -7.40 -1.08
N PHE A 137 -7.95 -6.53 -2.03
CA PHE A 137 -7.13 -6.33 -3.22
C PHE A 137 -5.89 -5.53 -2.83
N THR A 138 -4.75 -6.22 -2.81
CA THR A 138 -3.47 -5.69 -2.30
C THR A 138 -2.66 -4.97 -3.38
N ASP A 139 -3.34 -4.50 -4.41
CA ASP A 139 -2.73 -3.77 -5.52
C ASP A 139 -2.10 -2.45 -5.04
N GLU A 140 -0.94 -2.07 -5.61
CA GLU A 140 -0.24 -0.81 -5.29
C GLU A 140 -1.12 0.42 -5.50
N SER A 141 -1.91 0.42 -6.56
CA SER A 141 -2.96 1.40 -6.84
C SER A 141 -3.91 0.84 -7.90
N TYR A 142 -5.17 0.68 -7.54
CA TYR A 142 -6.16 0.10 -8.44
C TYR A 142 -6.52 1.09 -9.57
N PRO A 143 -6.39 0.71 -10.86
CA PRO A 143 -6.65 1.64 -11.96
C PRO A 143 -8.14 1.99 -12.07
N PRO A 144 -8.50 3.24 -12.34
CA PRO A 144 -9.90 3.68 -12.47
C PRO A 144 -10.72 2.86 -13.47
N ALA A 145 -10.14 2.57 -14.63
CA ALA A 145 -10.85 1.81 -15.67
C ALA A 145 -11.12 0.34 -15.25
N LEU A 146 -10.18 -0.27 -14.51
CA LEU A 146 -10.36 -1.62 -13.97
C LEU A 146 -11.39 -1.60 -12.83
N PHE A 147 -11.33 -0.60 -11.95
CA PHE A 147 -12.26 -0.39 -10.85
C PHE A 147 -13.71 -0.32 -11.34
N GLN A 148 -13.98 0.50 -12.37
CA GLN A 148 -15.30 0.64 -12.95
C GLN A 148 -15.77 -0.67 -13.62
N LYS A 149 -14.91 -1.31 -14.43
CA LYS A 149 -15.25 -2.55 -15.13
C LYS A 149 -15.50 -3.71 -14.15
N LEU A 150 -14.65 -3.85 -13.13
CA LEU A 150 -14.80 -4.89 -12.12
C LEU A 150 -16.11 -4.70 -11.34
N SER A 151 -16.39 -3.47 -10.88
CA SER A 151 -17.62 -3.18 -10.14
C SER A 151 -18.86 -3.60 -10.91
N ARG A 152 -18.97 -3.20 -12.18
CA ARG A 152 -20.09 -3.59 -13.05
C ARG A 152 -20.18 -5.09 -13.26
N ARG A 153 -19.04 -5.74 -13.51
CA ARG A 153 -19.01 -7.18 -13.73
C ARG A 153 -19.42 -7.98 -12.48
N LEU A 154 -19.02 -7.55 -11.29
CA LEU A 154 -19.44 -8.17 -10.03
C LEU A 154 -20.96 -8.04 -9.79
N ILE A 155 -21.54 -6.89 -10.16
CA ILE A 155 -23.00 -6.66 -10.12
C ILE A 155 -23.71 -7.56 -11.10
N ASP A 156 -23.29 -7.58 -12.37
CA ASP A 156 -23.89 -8.38 -13.43
C ASP A 156 -23.89 -9.87 -13.10
N ASP A 157 -22.80 -10.37 -12.57
CA ASP A 157 -22.64 -11.78 -12.15
C ASP A 157 -23.30 -12.08 -10.80
N LYS A 158 -23.81 -11.07 -10.09
CA LYS A 158 -24.37 -11.19 -8.74
C LYS A 158 -23.39 -11.92 -7.79
N LEU A 159 -22.12 -11.64 -7.96
CA LEU A 159 -21.09 -12.25 -7.11
C LEU A 159 -21.03 -11.51 -5.77
N ASP A 160 -21.72 -12.06 -4.78
CA ASP A 160 -21.77 -11.50 -3.42
C ASP A 160 -20.41 -11.61 -2.75
N ILE A 161 -19.61 -10.53 -2.86
CA ILE A 161 -18.34 -10.33 -2.15
C ILE A 161 -18.35 -8.97 -1.45
N THR A 162 -17.45 -8.83 -0.48
CA THR A 162 -17.11 -7.55 0.13
C THR A 162 -15.63 -7.33 -0.07
N TRP A 163 -15.24 -6.16 -0.59
CA TRP A 163 -13.87 -5.93 -0.99
C TRP A 163 -13.36 -4.52 -0.69
N THR A 164 -12.04 -4.40 -0.61
CA THR A 164 -11.27 -3.17 -0.35
C THR A 164 -10.04 -3.13 -1.23
N THR A 165 -9.53 -1.94 -1.53
CA THR A 165 -8.28 -1.75 -2.29
C THR A 165 -7.64 -0.39 -2.02
N HIS A 166 -6.42 -0.19 -2.55
CA HIS A 166 -5.73 1.11 -2.58
C HIS A 166 -6.04 1.85 -3.87
N MET A 167 -6.26 3.14 -3.78
CA MET A 167 -6.57 3.98 -4.92
C MET A 167 -5.88 5.34 -4.86
N ARG A 168 -5.70 5.93 -6.03
CA ARG A 168 -5.40 7.34 -6.22
C ARG A 168 -6.69 8.10 -6.45
N PHE A 169 -6.67 9.39 -6.14
CA PHE A 169 -7.72 10.29 -6.57
C PHE A 169 -7.51 10.66 -8.04
N GLU A 170 -8.53 10.48 -8.87
CA GLU A 170 -8.46 10.71 -10.30
C GLU A 170 -9.68 11.48 -10.82
N GLU A 171 -9.47 12.34 -11.83
CA GLU A 171 -10.56 13.06 -12.48
C GLU A 171 -11.52 12.11 -13.23
N SER A 172 -11.05 10.95 -13.66
CA SER A 172 -11.87 9.92 -14.31
C SER A 172 -12.88 9.22 -13.39
N LEU A 173 -12.84 9.53 -12.08
CA LEU A 173 -13.76 9.01 -11.06
C LEU A 173 -14.79 10.08 -10.61
N LEU A 174 -14.90 11.22 -11.30
CA LEU A 174 -15.78 12.33 -10.93
C LEU A 174 -17.25 12.12 -11.38
N GLU A 175 -17.68 10.90 -11.51
CA GLU A 175 -19.06 10.52 -11.85
C GLU A 175 -19.69 9.75 -10.68
N GLU A 176 -20.82 10.21 -10.15
CA GLU A 176 -21.52 9.56 -9.02
C GLU A 176 -21.83 8.08 -9.30
N GLN A 177 -22.14 7.72 -10.54
CA GLN A 177 -22.48 6.35 -10.90
C GLN A 177 -21.32 5.38 -10.66
N VAL A 178 -20.08 5.83 -10.82
CA VAL A 178 -18.89 5.01 -10.53
C VAL A 178 -18.88 4.56 -9.07
N TRP A 179 -19.21 5.47 -8.17
CA TRP A 179 -19.20 5.20 -6.73
C TRP A 179 -20.41 4.36 -6.30
N LYS A 180 -21.57 4.59 -6.92
CA LYS A 180 -22.77 3.75 -6.70
C LYS A 180 -22.53 2.32 -7.15
N ASP A 181 -21.96 2.14 -8.35
CA ASP A 181 -21.60 0.80 -8.86
C ASP A 181 -20.56 0.12 -7.95
N ALA A 182 -19.56 0.86 -7.48
CA ALA A 182 -18.57 0.32 -6.55
C ALA A 182 -19.20 -0.14 -5.24
N ALA A 183 -20.04 0.67 -4.62
CA ALA A 183 -20.73 0.32 -3.38
C ALA A 183 -21.66 -0.88 -3.56
N GLU A 184 -22.42 -0.95 -4.66
CA GLU A 184 -23.31 -2.06 -5.02
C GLU A 184 -22.52 -3.35 -5.27
N SER A 185 -21.33 -3.27 -5.87
CA SER A 185 -20.44 -4.41 -6.10
C SER A 185 -19.82 -4.99 -4.82
N GLY A 186 -20.06 -4.35 -3.66
CA GLY A 186 -19.52 -4.75 -2.37
C GLY A 186 -18.22 -4.06 -1.96
N CYS A 187 -17.78 -3.00 -2.65
CA CYS A 187 -16.68 -2.17 -2.17
C CYS A 187 -17.10 -1.41 -0.92
N LYS A 188 -16.40 -1.62 0.19
CA LYS A 188 -16.77 -1.02 1.49
C LYS A 188 -15.73 -0.08 2.06
N TYR A 189 -14.49 -0.21 1.66
CA TYR A 189 -13.37 0.50 2.25
C TYR A 189 -12.31 0.78 1.19
N LEU A 190 -11.87 2.02 1.09
CA LEU A 190 -10.83 2.43 0.15
C LEU A 190 -9.70 3.16 0.86
N HIS A 191 -8.47 2.76 0.54
CA HIS A 191 -7.25 3.41 0.99
C HIS A 191 -6.83 4.42 -0.08
N PHE A 192 -6.98 5.70 0.22
CA PHE A 192 -6.63 6.76 -0.72
C PHE A 192 -5.28 7.40 -0.41
N GLY A 193 -4.39 7.39 -1.39
CA GLY A 193 -3.17 8.19 -1.34
C GLY A 193 -3.48 9.67 -1.57
N TYR A 194 -3.59 10.43 -0.49
CA TYR A 194 -3.76 11.89 -0.48
C TYR A 194 -2.42 12.61 -0.56
N GLU A 195 -1.50 12.22 0.27
CA GLU A 195 -0.13 12.64 0.49
C GLU A 195 0.00 14.06 1.05
N SER A 196 -0.59 15.09 0.41
CA SER A 196 -0.53 16.49 0.84
C SER A 196 -1.77 17.27 0.43
N GLY A 197 -2.14 18.30 1.20
CA GLY A 197 -3.18 19.27 0.89
C GLY A 197 -2.70 20.51 0.16
N ASN A 198 -1.44 20.53 -0.23
CA ASN A 198 -0.87 21.64 -0.98
C ASN A 198 -0.53 21.23 -2.42
N GLN A 199 -1.04 22.01 -3.39
CA GLN A 199 -0.88 21.69 -4.82
C GLN A 199 0.58 21.75 -5.29
N ARG A 200 1.42 22.61 -4.70
CA ARG A 200 2.85 22.69 -5.03
C ARG A 200 3.58 21.43 -4.55
N VAL A 201 3.28 20.99 -3.33
CA VAL A 201 3.87 19.77 -2.77
C VAL A 201 3.44 18.55 -3.59
N LEU A 202 2.16 18.41 -3.95
CA LEU A 202 1.69 17.34 -4.85
C LEU A 202 2.39 17.36 -6.22
N LYS A 203 2.74 18.56 -6.72
CA LYS A 203 3.50 18.71 -7.96
C LYS A 203 4.97 18.31 -7.78
N LEU A 204 5.61 18.62 -6.65
CA LEU A 204 6.96 18.15 -6.33
C LEU A 204 7.02 16.64 -6.23
N MET A 205 5.97 16.02 -5.70
CA MET A 205 5.81 14.57 -5.61
C MET A 205 5.52 13.88 -6.95
N ASP A 206 5.32 14.61 -8.04
CA ASP A 206 4.80 14.13 -9.33
C ASP A 206 3.53 13.28 -9.17
N LYS A 207 2.67 13.67 -8.21
CA LYS A 207 1.43 12.95 -7.91
C LYS A 207 0.35 13.21 -8.98
N ALA A 208 0.38 14.39 -9.63
CA ALA A 208 -0.56 14.88 -10.65
C ALA A 208 -2.04 14.84 -10.23
N THR A 209 -2.33 14.82 -8.94
CA THR A 209 -3.69 14.87 -8.40
C THR A 209 -4.06 16.33 -8.10
N LYS A 210 -5.31 16.72 -8.38
CA LYS A 210 -5.83 18.05 -8.08
C LYS A 210 -6.66 18.05 -6.80
N LEU A 211 -6.55 19.09 -5.99
CA LEU A 211 -7.22 19.18 -4.69
C LEU A 211 -8.76 19.17 -4.82
N ASP A 212 -9.32 19.81 -5.84
CA ASP A 212 -10.75 19.79 -6.12
C ASP A 212 -11.27 18.39 -6.53
N ALA A 213 -10.44 17.64 -7.27
CA ALA A 213 -10.75 16.25 -7.59
C ALA A 213 -10.70 15.36 -6.34
N ILE A 214 -9.75 15.59 -5.42
CA ILE A 214 -9.69 14.87 -4.14
C ILE A 214 -10.99 15.11 -3.35
N GLU A 215 -11.35 16.38 -3.15
CA GLU A 215 -12.55 16.77 -2.39
C GLU A 215 -13.83 16.15 -2.98
N THR A 216 -13.96 16.18 -4.31
CA THR A 216 -15.13 15.65 -5.00
C THR A 216 -15.22 14.13 -4.88
N ASN A 217 -14.10 13.41 -5.08
CA ASN A 217 -14.05 11.96 -4.93
C ASN A 217 -14.36 11.53 -3.50
N LEU A 218 -13.80 12.20 -2.48
CA LEU A 218 -14.07 11.92 -1.06
C LEU A 218 -15.55 12.05 -0.74
N ARG A 219 -16.18 13.13 -1.21
CA ARG A 219 -17.60 13.35 -1.00
C ARG A 219 -18.44 12.26 -1.67
N MET A 220 -18.23 12.02 -2.96
CA MET A 220 -19.03 11.06 -3.73
C MET A 220 -18.90 9.63 -3.20
N SER A 221 -17.69 9.18 -2.87
CA SER A 221 -17.46 7.85 -2.31
C SER A 221 -18.10 7.70 -0.92
N SER A 222 -17.99 8.72 -0.08
CA SER A 222 -18.64 8.74 1.25
C SER A 222 -20.16 8.71 1.14
N GLU A 223 -20.76 9.52 0.24
CA GLU A 223 -22.19 9.54 -0.02
C GLU A 223 -22.71 8.20 -0.56
N ALA A 224 -21.86 7.45 -1.29
CA ALA A 224 -22.17 6.09 -1.71
C ALA A 224 -22.04 5.04 -0.59
N GLY A 225 -21.61 5.42 0.61
CA GLY A 225 -21.47 4.55 1.77
C GLY A 225 -20.13 3.81 1.84
N ILE A 226 -19.14 4.24 1.09
CA ILE A 226 -17.78 3.69 1.13
C ILE A 226 -16.96 4.43 2.19
N TRP A 227 -16.23 3.67 2.99
CA TRP A 227 -15.29 4.19 3.98
C TRP A 227 -14.02 4.72 3.32
N ASN A 228 -13.73 5.99 3.51
CA ASN A 228 -12.54 6.64 3.00
C ASN A 228 -11.45 6.66 4.09
N HIS A 229 -10.37 5.92 3.88
CA HIS A 229 -9.14 6.00 4.64
C HIS A 229 -8.14 6.87 3.89
N LEU A 230 -7.76 7.99 4.48
CA LEU A 230 -6.88 8.96 3.84
C LEU A 230 -5.44 8.77 4.33
N MET A 231 -4.52 8.49 3.40
CA MET A 231 -3.10 8.32 3.70
C MET A 231 -2.31 9.55 3.22
N GLY A 232 -1.41 10.01 4.06
CA GLY A 232 -0.55 11.15 3.76
C GLY A 232 0.66 11.22 4.68
N PHE A 233 1.53 12.19 4.42
CA PHE A 233 2.70 12.39 5.25
C PHE A 233 3.15 13.84 5.24
N PHE A 234 3.89 14.23 6.29
CA PHE A 234 4.51 15.55 6.42
C PHE A 234 6.02 15.45 6.22
N GLY A 235 6.62 16.56 5.80
CA GLY A 235 8.07 16.68 5.68
C GLY A 235 8.62 16.16 4.35
N PHE A 236 7.82 16.17 3.26
CA PHE A 236 8.40 15.96 1.93
C PHE A 236 9.47 17.03 1.66
N PRO A 237 10.64 16.68 1.06
CA PRO A 237 11.71 17.62 0.82
C PRO A 237 11.24 18.93 0.15
N GLY A 238 11.46 20.06 0.81
CA GLY A 238 11.03 21.38 0.38
C GLY A 238 9.59 21.75 0.74
N GLU A 239 8.85 20.92 1.49
CA GLU A 239 7.57 21.30 2.09
C GLU A 239 7.80 22.31 3.21
N THR A 240 7.06 23.43 3.22
CA THR A 240 7.14 24.42 4.30
C THR A 240 6.11 24.14 5.40
N SER A 241 6.24 24.83 6.54
CA SER A 241 5.27 24.73 7.64
C SER A 241 3.87 25.18 7.22
N GLU A 242 3.77 26.24 6.43
CA GLU A 242 2.50 26.73 5.91
C GLU A 242 1.84 25.72 4.97
N GLU A 243 2.61 24.99 4.20
CA GLU A 243 2.09 23.96 3.29
C GLU A 243 1.67 22.68 4.04
N ALA A 244 2.34 22.36 5.13
CA ALA A 244 1.88 21.32 6.06
C ALA A 244 0.56 21.73 6.75
N ASP A 245 0.40 23.04 7.09
CA ASP A 245 -0.86 23.58 7.62
C ASP A 245 -1.99 23.51 6.59
N ASP A 246 -1.71 23.75 5.29
CA ASP A 246 -2.69 23.53 4.21
C ASP A 246 -3.19 22.08 4.21
N SER A 247 -2.31 21.11 4.45
CA SER A 247 -2.66 19.69 4.53
C SER A 247 -3.56 19.39 5.71
N LYS A 248 -3.28 19.97 6.90
CA LYS A 248 -4.14 19.87 8.08
C LYS A 248 -5.51 20.51 7.84
N ALA A 249 -5.52 21.72 7.27
CA ALA A 249 -6.75 22.46 6.97
C ALA A 249 -7.64 21.73 5.95
N PHE A 250 -7.05 21.07 4.94
CA PHE A 250 -7.80 20.27 3.98
C PHE A 250 -8.51 19.08 4.67
N VAL A 251 -7.81 18.37 5.55
CA VAL A 251 -8.38 17.24 6.31
C VAL A 251 -9.53 17.72 7.19
N GLU A 252 -9.38 18.84 7.90
CA GLU A 252 -10.41 19.43 8.75
C GLU A 252 -11.65 19.82 7.92
N LYS A 253 -11.45 20.55 6.83
CA LYS A 253 -12.52 20.98 5.90
C LYS A 253 -13.34 19.79 5.39
N ASN A 254 -12.70 18.65 5.09
CA ASN A 254 -13.31 17.48 4.49
C ASN A 254 -13.63 16.38 5.51
N SER A 255 -13.56 16.69 6.80
CA SER A 255 -13.71 15.72 7.90
C SER A 255 -15.03 14.95 7.90
N ALA A 256 -16.08 15.48 7.27
CA ALA A 256 -17.36 14.80 7.09
C ALA A 256 -17.31 13.60 6.12
N TYR A 257 -16.34 13.58 5.22
CA TYR A 257 -16.18 12.57 4.16
C TYR A 257 -14.98 11.66 4.36
N ILE A 258 -14.16 11.93 5.37
CA ILE A 258 -12.98 11.14 5.72
C ILE A 258 -13.33 10.34 6.98
N HIS A 259 -13.16 9.03 6.93
CA HIS A 259 -13.58 8.13 8.01
C HIS A 259 -12.41 7.67 8.88
N SER A 260 -11.21 7.62 8.31
CA SER A 260 -9.98 7.32 9.05
C SER A 260 -8.75 7.91 8.38
N LEU A 261 -7.68 8.07 9.15
CA LEU A 261 -6.41 8.67 8.72
C LEU A 261 -5.25 7.71 8.91
N GLY A 262 -4.32 7.70 7.97
CA GLY A 262 -3.04 7.02 8.06
C GLY A 262 -1.93 8.00 7.67
N PHE A 263 -1.49 8.81 8.62
CA PHE A 263 -0.43 9.79 8.40
C PHE A 263 0.89 9.34 9.03
N MET A 264 1.98 9.85 8.49
CA MET A 264 3.33 9.62 8.98
C MET A 264 4.23 10.80 8.60
N THR A 265 5.48 10.75 8.95
CA THR A 265 6.50 11.64 8.38
C THR A 265 7.12 11.01 7.15
N PHE A 266 7.66 11.86 6.25
CA PHE A 266 8.35 11.40 5.05
C PHE A 266 9.53 10.48 5.40
N VAL A 267 9.61 9.37 4.69
CA VAL A 267 10.70 8.39 4.77
C VAL A 267 11.41 8.33 3.42
N LEU A 268 12.74 8.41 3.42
CA LEU A 268 13.53 8.37 2.19
C LEU A 268 13.82 6.92 1.79
N GLY A 269 12.92 6.33 1.02
CA GLY A 269 13.11 4.99 0.45
C GLY A 269 14.35 4.94 -0.46
N LYS A 270 15.16 3.89 -0.33
CA LYS A 270 16.44 3.71 -1.06
C LYS A 270 16.31 3.75 -2.57
N TYR A 271 15.16 3.36 -3.09
CA TYR A 271 14.89 3.23 -4.52
C TYR A 271 13.95 4.29 -5.06
N SER A 272 13.59 5.26 -4.23
CA SER A 272 12.76 6.37 -4.67
C SER A 272 13.51 7.31 -5.63
N PRO A 273 12.84 7.97 -6.58
CA PRO A 273 13.44 9.01 -7.41
C PRO A 273 14.13 10.11 -6.61
N VAL A 274 13.58 10.46 -5.44
CA VAL A 274 14.20 11.44 -4.51
C VAL A 274 15.57 10.98 -4.04
N ALA A 275 15.75 9.68 -3.76
CA ALA A 275 17.03 9.14 -3.32
C ALA A 275 18.06 9.07 -4.47
N PHE A 276 17.61 8.94 -5.72
CA PHE A 276 18.50 8.94 -6.88
C PHE A 276 18.94 10.34 -7.32
N GLU A 277 18.14 11.37 -7.04
CA GLU A 277 18.41 12.76 -7.40
C GLU A 277 18.40 13.69 -6.15
N PRO A 278 19.16 13.41 -5.08
CA PRO A 278 19.02 14.12 -3.80
C PRO A 278 19.28 15.63 -3.92
N GLU A 279 20.23 16.05 -4.76
CA GLU A 279 20.56 17.46 -4.96
C GLU A 279 19.35 18.25 -5.54
N LYS A 280 18.57 17.62 -6.41
CA LYS A 280 17.38 18.22 -7.02
C LYS A 280 16.29 18.53 -5.98
N TYR A 281 16.23 17.71 -4.93
CA TYR A 281 15.28 17.86 -3.82
C TYR A 281 15.90 18.53 -2.59
N GLY A 282 17.12 19.06 -2.73
CA GLY A 282 17.80 19.79 -1.65
C GLY A 282 18.06 18.91 -0.42
N LEU A 283 18.35 17.63 -0.60
CA LEU A 283 18.67 16.77 0.52
C LEU A 283 20.04 16.13 0.44
N THR A 284 20.53 15.77 1.62
CA THR A 284 21.72 14.95 1.81
C THR A 284 21.32 13.73 2.63
N TYR A 285 21.77 12.55 2.24
CA TYR A 285 21.50 11.33 2.97
C TYR A 285 22.78 10.59 3.37
N TYR A 286 22.65 9.73 4.37
CA TYR A 286 23.73 8.95 4.91
C TYR A 286 23.53 7.48 4.59
N LYS A 287 24.53 6.87 3.92
CA LYS A 287 24.62 5.41 3.76
C LYS A 287 25.33 4.86 5.00
N ASN A 288 24.62 4.14 5.85
CA ASN A 288 25.25 3.41 6.92
C ASN A 288 25.62 2.00 6.44
N PRO A 289 26.93 1.65 6.35
CA PRO A 289 27.36 0.32 5.91
C PRO A 289 26.85 -0.82 6.81
N GLU A 290 26.58 -0.54 8.09
CA GLU A 290 26.06 -1.52 9.03
C GLU A 290 24.57 -1.80 8.83
N TRP A 291 23.88 -0.99 8.03
CA TRP A 291 22.44 -1.06 7.79
C TRP A 291 22.10 -1.38 6.34
N ASP A 292 22.86 -2.28 5.75
CA ASP A 292 22.65 -2.68 4.35
C ASP A 292 21.26 -3.24 4.07
N LEU A 293 20.60 -3.82 5.10
CA LEU A 293 19.23 -4.32 5.01
C LEU A 293 18.15 -3.26 5.24
N ALA A 294 18.50 -2.05 5.71
CA ALA A 294 17.52 -0.99 5.85
C ALA A 294 16.93 -0.64 4.48
N LEU A 295 15.61 -0.42 4.43
CA LEU A 295 14.90 -0.03 3.21
C LEU A 295 15.02 1.48 2.96
N ASP A 296 15.42 2.24 3.98
CA ASP A 296 15.41 3.70 4.00
C ASP A 296 16.79 4.27 4.31
N TYR A 297 16.97 5.55 3.96
CA TYR A 297 18.13 6.33 4.32
C TYR A 297 17.80 7.38 5.38
N TYR A 298 18.70 7.63 6.31
CA TYR A 298 18.68 8.88 7.06
C TYR A 298 19.06 10.04 6.14
N PHE A 299 18.37 11.15 6.28
CA PHE A 299 18.59 12.32 5.44
C PHE A 299 18.48 13.63 6.23
N THR A 300 18.92 14.72 5.63
CA THR A 300 18.67 16.10 6.06
C THR A 300 18.19 16.90 4.88
N THR A 301 17.32 17.87 5.10
CA THR A 301 16.80 18.80 4.09
C THR A 301 17.56 20.11 4.17
N LYS A 302 17.79 20.74 3.03
CA LYS A 302 18.36 22.08 2.91
C LYS A 302 17.30 23.17 3.09
N ASP A 303 16.13 22.92 2.51
CA ASP A 303 14.99 23.84 2.50
C ASP A 303 13.74 23.07 2.93
N GLY A 304 12.74 23.79 3.49
CA GLY A 304 11.52 23.22 4.02
C GLY A 304 11.67 22.67 5.43
N LEU A 305 10.73 21.84 5.86
CA LEU A 305 10.72 21.23 7.18
C LEU A 305 11.94 20.31 7.38
N THR A 306 12.60 20.45 8.53
CA THR A 306 13.54 19.44 9.02
C THR A 306 12.78 18.20 9.47
N ILE A 307 13.47 17.08 9.66
CA ILE A 307 12.86 15.84 10.21
C ILE A 307 12.19 16.12 11.54
N GLN A 308 12.83 16.90 12.43
CA GLN A 308 12.27 17.19 13.75
C GLN A 308 11.01 18.06 13.64
N GLU A 309 11.02 19.10 12.82
CA GLU A 309 9.83 19.93 12.59
C GLU A 309 8.70 19.14 11.95
N ALA A 310 9.00 18.21 11.03
CA ALA A 310 7.99 17.31 10.46
C ALA A 310 7.39 16.35 11.51
N LEU A 311 8.20 15.86 12.44
CA LEU A 311 7.74 15.06 13.58
C LEU A 311 6.84 15.90 14.51
N ASP A 312 7.24 17.15 14.80
CA ASP A 312 6.47 18.05 15.66
C ASP A 312 5.09 18.36 15.02
N VAL A 313 5.06 18.60 13.69
CA VAL A 313 3.81 18.79 12.93
C VAL A 313 2.94 17.54 12.97
N PHE A 314 3.53 16.37 12.80
CA PHE A 314 2.83 15.09 12.84
C PHE A 314 2.26 14.83 14.23
N ASP A 315 3.02 15.04 15.30
CA ASP A 315 2.58 14.83 16.68
C ASP A 315 1.43 15.78 17.06
N GLU A 316 1.51 17.06 16.65
CA GLU A 316 0.41 18.01 16.82
C GLU A 316 -0.85 17.57 16.05
N PHE A 317 -0.68 17.16 14.79
CA PHE A 317 -1.78 16.67 13.96
C PHE A 317 -2.46 15.44 14.58
N GLU A 318 -1.66 14.49 15.06
CA GLU A 318 -2.17 13.30 15.73
C GLU A 318 -2.94 13.65 17.02
N GLN A 319 -2.41 14.53 17.86
CA GLN A 319 -3.06 14.94 19.10
C GLN A 319 -4.44 15.61 18.85
N ASN A 320 -4.53 16.42 17.81
CA ASN A 320 -5.75 17.12 17.43
C ASN A 320 -6.82 16.20 16.80
N HIS A 321 -6.40 15.11 16.16
CA HIS A 321 -7.30 14.22 15.41
C HIS A 321 -7.58 12.89 16.13
N ASN A 322 -6.82 12.54 17.17
CA ASN A 322 -6.94 11.27 17.89
C ASN A 322 -8.31 11.03 18.52
N SER A 323 -8.94 12.07 19.05
CA SER A 323 -10.25 11.94 19.72
C SER A 323 -11.39 11.62 18.76
N LYS A 324 -11.24 11.98 17.48
CA LYS A 324 -12.26 11.82 16.45
C LYS A 324 -12.06 10.56 15.61
N TRP A 325 -10.81 10.05 15.53
CA TRP A 325 -10.38 9.07 14.53
C TRP A 325 -9.42 8.02 15.07
N ASP A 326 -9.42 7.80 16.39
CA ASP A 326 -8.53 6.83 17.04
C ASP A 326 -8.89 5.39 16.69
N LEU A 327 -8.56 5.01 15.47
CA LEU A 327 -8.62 3.63 15.00
C LEU A 327 -7.25 2.94 15.06
N ARG A 328 -6.25 3.55 15.70
CA ARG A 328 -4.91 2.96 15.84
C ARG A 328 -4.90 1.65 16.59
N THR A 329 -5.90 1.42 17.41
CA THR A 329 -6.10 0.16 18.13
C THR A 329 -6.85 -0.89 17.32
N CYS A 330 -7.43 -0.50 16.18
CA CYS A 330 -8.17 -1.42 15.31
C CYS A 330 -7.26 -1.92 14.18
N VAL A 331 -7.12 -3.22 14.09
CA VAL A 331 -6.56 -3.88 12.90
C VAL A 331 -7.45 -3.52 11.70
N ARG A 332 -6.86 -3.12 10.58
CA ARG A 332 -7.58 -2.67 9.37
C ARG A 332 -8.66 -3.65 8.93
N GLU A 333 -8.39 -4.93 9.05
CA GLU A 333 -9.30 -6.03 8.74
C GLU A 333 -10.56 -6.01 9.62
N TYR A 334 -10.43 -5.65 10.89
CA TYR A 334 -11.59 -5.52 11.78
C TYR A 334 -12.49 -4.36 11.40
N ILE A 335 -11.90 -3.23 10.98
CA ILE A 335 -12.67 -2.08 10.48
C ILE A 335 -13.47 -2.50 9.26
N PHE A 336 -12.85 -3.20 8.32
CA PHE A 336 -13.48 -3.69 7.11
C PHE A 336 -14.69 -4.60 7.41
N LEU A 337 -14.53 -5.59 8.30
CA LEU A 337 -15.61 -6.46 8.74
C LEU A 337 -16.69 -5.68 9.52
N TYR A 338 -16.28 -4.69 10.30
CA TYR A 338 -17.20 -3.82 11.03
C TYR A 338 -18.09 -3.01 10.09
N ILE A 339 -17.49 -2.39 9.06
CA ILE A 339 -18.23 -1.59 8.06
C ILE A 339 -19.22 -2.47 7.30
N ASP A 340 -18.83 -3.69 6.94
CA ASP A 340 -19.72 -4.63 6.27
C ASP A 340 -20.96 -4.93 7.11
N LYS A 341 -20.81 -5.08 8.42
CA LYS A 341 -21.88 -5.44 9.33
C LYS A 341 -22.77 -4.26 9.73
N TYR A 342 -22.18 -3.07 9.95
CA TYR A 342 -22.87 -1.93 10.57
C TYR A 342 -22.97 -0.71 9.66
N GLY A 343 -22.28 -0.70 8.52
CA GLY A 343 -22.20 0.45 7.61
C GLY A 343 -21.15 1.48 8.03
N SER A 344 -20.78 2.35 7.12
CA SER A 344 -19.73 3.37 7.30
C SER A 344 -20.13 4.51 8.27
N ASN A 345 -21.42 4.72 8.50
CA ASN A 345 -21.94 5.81 9.34
C ASN A 345 -22.11 5.42 10.82
N HIS A 346 -21.79 4.18 11.19
CA HIS A 346 -22.06 3.63 12.52
C HIS A 346 -20.78 3.36 13.33
N LEU A 347 -19.75 4.18 13.16
CA LEU A 347 -18.71 4.13 14.19
C LEU A 347 -19.34 4.51 15.53
N PRO A 348 -19.26 3.62 16.55
CA PRO A 348 -19.53 4.08 17.89
C PRO A 348 -18.56 5.25 18.11
N GLN A 349 -19.08 6.39 18.51
CA GLN A 349 -18.27 7.35 19.23
C GLN A 349 -17.80 6.58 20.46
N LEU A 350 -16.62 5.98 20.36
CA LEU A 350 -15.92 5.47 21.52
C LEU A 350 -15.55 6.72 22.31
N GLU A 351 -16.50 7.19 23.12
CA GLU A 351 -16.22 8.12 24.20
C GLU A 351 -15.29 7.40 25.17
N MET A 352 -14.02 7.38 24.82
CA MET A 352 -12.99 6.94 25.74
C MET A 352 -12.99 7.92 26.92
N THR A 353 -13.19 7.40 28.12
CA THR A 353 -13.01 8.18 29.34
C THR A 353 -11.57 8.72 29.38
N GLU A 354 -11.34 9.86 30.03
CA GLU A 354 -9.98 10.39 30.24
C GLU A 354 -9.03 9.35 30.86
N GLU A 355 -9.54 8.46 31.68
CA GLU A 355 -8.78 7.39 32.32
C GLU A 355 -8.34 6.31 31.30
N GLN A 356 -9.18 5.95 30.37
CA GLN A 356 -8.84 5.04 29.25
C GLN A 356 -7.79 5.66 28.34
N ARG A 357 -7.87 6.98 28.05
CA ARG A 357 -6.82 7.72 27.28
C ARG A 357 -5.49 7.73 28.01
N ARG A 358 -5.47 7.97 29.33
CA ARG A 358 -4.24 7.95 30.13
C ARG A 358 -3.60 6.57 30.20
N GLN A 359 -4.38 5.49 30.24
CA GLN A 359 -3.87 4.12 30.26
C GLN A 359 -3.19 3.74 28.92
N MET A 360 -3.69 4.27 27.79
CA MET A 360 -3.09 4.04 26.47
C MET A 360 -1.83 4.90 26.21
N GLN A 361 -1.66 6.03 26.89
CA GLN A 361 -0.48 6.89 26.80
C GLN A 361 0.69 6.39 27.68
N GLN A 362 0.48 5.39 28.52
CA GLN A 362 1.62 4.77 29.23
C GLN A 362 2.40 3.92 28.23
N PRO A 363 3.73 4.18 28.06
CA PRO A 363 4.54 3.32 27.23
C PRO A 363 4.42 1.89 27.75
N ALA A 364 4.27 0.94 26.85
CA ALA A 364 4.27 -0.48 27.17
C ALA A 364 5.61 -0.80 27.85
N ILE A 365 5.61 -0.79 29.20
CA ILE A 365 6.78 -1.18 29.99
C ILE A 365 6.94 -2.68 29.81
N GLY A 366 7.94 -3.07 29.03
CA GLY A 366 8.48 -4.43 29.03
C GLY A 366 8.01 -5.33 27.91
N MET A 367 8.58 -5.15 26.72
CA MET A 367 9.08 -6.27 25.92
C MET A 367 10.42 -5.83 25.33
N VAL A 368 11.48 -6.27 25.97
CA VAL A 368 12.84 -6.31 25.46
C VAL A 368 12.94 -7.48 24.50
#